data_f0666a52d306f51601c3531997847b21
#
_entry.id   f0666a52d306f51601c3531997847b21
#
_cell.length_a   1.000
_cell.length_b   1.000
_cell.length_c   1.000
_cell.angle_alpha   90.00
_cell.angle_beta   90.00
_cell.angle_gamma   90.00
#
_symmetry.space_group_name_H-M   'P 1'
#
loop_
_entity.id
_entity.type
_entity.pdbx_description
1 polymer ?
#
loop_
_entity_poly.entity_id
_entity_poly.type
_entity_poly.pdbx_seq_one_letter_code
_entity_poly.pdbx_strand_id
1 'polypeptide(L)'
;DRLVAREWGAPVDVHKEHHTTFDVDGIMVENHYDFVNTQTHASNARLERLFKQYAAQPGESVAVGGVAVYLPSEQLNALFLLRHAAVHFAAINIGLRHVVDWCVFVAHCHGRVDWTALYAAAREAGMVRFLDCLNAVCIDYLGLDAPSLPAFERDAELEKRVLDEILSPAFSDERPEGLLRVVRFKARRWWTNRWKHRLVFDEGLAGAF
;
A
#
# COMPACT_ATOMS: atom_id res chain seq x y z
N ASP A 1 -14.56 13.95 12.22
CA ASP A 1 -13.71 15.13 12.48
C ASP A 1 -14.43 16.21 13.28
N ARG A 2 -15.63 16.66 12.87
CA ARG A 2 -16.40 17.69 13.61
C ARG A 2 -16.75 17.26 15.04
N LEU A 3 -17.07 15.97 15.25
CA LEU A 3 -17.32 15.43 16.59
C LEU A 3 -16.05 15.44 17.44
N VAL A 4 -14.92 14.99 16.89
CA VAL A 4 -13.63 15.00 17.58
C VAL A 4 -13.23 16.41 18.01
N ALA A 5 -13.30 17.37 17.07
CA ALA A 5 -13.00 18.77 17.38
C ALA A 5 -13.91 19.35 18.47
N ARG A 6 -15.21 18.98 18.46
CA ARG A 6 -16.19 19.49 19.42
C ARG A 6 -16.12 18.79 20.78
N GLU A 7 -16.07 17.45 20.79
CA GLU A 7 -16.17 16.67 22.03
C GLU A 7 -14.82 16.61 22.80
N TRP A 8 -13.71 16.60 22.06
CA TRP A 8 -12.37 16.47 22.65
C TRP A 8 -11.54 17.75 22.58
N GLY A 9 -12.04 18.80 21.92
CA GLY A 9 -11.30 20.05 21.75
C GLY A 9 -9.99 19.91 20.97
N ALA A 10 -9.81 18.77 20.26
CA ALA A 10 -8.61 18.50 19.50
C ALA A 10 -8.61 19.25 18.16
N PRO A 11 -7.55 20.00 17.81
CA PRO A 11 -7.44 20.60 16.49
C PRO A 11 -7.32 19.50 15.43
N VAL A 12 -8.11 19.62 14.37
CA VAL A 12 -8.10 18.68 13.24
C VAL A 12 -7.43 19.34 12.04
N ASP A 13 -6.31 18.76 11.57
CA ASP A 13 -5.67 19.17 10.32
C ASP A 13 -6.39 18.55 9.13
N VAL A 14 -7.02 19.40 8.30
CA VAL A 14 -7.80 19.01 7.11
C VAL A 14 -7.04 19.25 5.79
N HIS A 15 -5.77 19.64 5.85
CA HIS A 15 -4.99 19.99 4.66
C HIS A 15 -4.34 18.78 3.97
N LYS A 16 -4.63 17.58 4.41
CA LYS A 16 -4.17 16.34 3.75
C LYS A 16 -5.10 15.94 2.61
N GLU A 17 -4.55 15.30 1.60
CA GLU A 17 -5.27 15.03 0.34
C GLU A 17 -6.32 13.91 0.42
N HIS A 18 -6.24 13.00 1.40
CA HIS A 18 -7.15 11.85 1.51
C HIS A 18 -7.43 11.43 2.96
N HIS A 19 -6.90 12.17 3.94
CA HIS A 19 -7.14 11.93 5.36
C HIS A 19 -7.09 13.24 6.14
N THR A 20 -7.59 13.22 7.36
CA THR A 20 -7.39 14.27 8.36
C THR A 20 -6.55 13.72 9.50
N THR A 21 -5.83 14.58 10.17
CA THR A 21 -5.01 14.19 11.33
C THR A 21 -5.41 14.99 12.56
N PHE A 22 -5.38 14.35 13.72
CA PHE A 22 -5.55 14.98 15.02
C PHE A 22 -4.79 14.18 16.09
N ASP A 23 -4.51 14.81 17.21
CA ASP A 23 -3.85 14.19 18.35
C ASP A 23 -4.84 13.95 19.49
N VAL A 24 -4.76 12.77 20.10
CA VAL A 24 -5.54 12.41 21.28
C VAL A 24 -4.56 11.85 22.31
N ASP A 25 -4.33 12.57 23.39
CA ASP A 25 -3.45 12.17 24.49
C ASP A 25 -2.02 11.81 24.02
N GLY A 26 -1.48 12.55 23.05
CA GLY A 26 -0.16 12.31 22.47
C GLY A 26 -0.11 11.17 21.43
N ILE A 27 -1.27 10.64 21.05
CA ILE A 27 -1.39 9.65 19.98
C ILE A 27 -1.93 10.35 18.73
N MET A 28 -1.13 10.39 17.67
CA MET A 28 -1.56 10.89 16.37
C MET A 28 -2.54 9.90 15.72
N VAL A 29 -3.70 10.39 15.34
CA VAL A 29 -4.74 9.64 14.63
C VAL A 29 -4.88 10.19 13.23
N GLU A 30 -4.83 9.31 12.24
CA GLU A 30 -5.15 9.60 10.85
C GLU A 30 -6.55 9.05 10.54
N ASN A 31 -7.47 9.94 10.19
CA ASN A 31 -8.83 9.55 9.80
C ASN A 31 -8.96 9.64 8.28
N HIS A 32 -8.85 8.50 7.62
CA HIS A 32 -8.94 8.41 6.16
C HIS A 32 -10.39 8.49 5.70
N TYR A 33 -10.70 9.45 4.81
CA TYR A 33 -11.98 9.53 4.10
C TYR A 33 -11.91 8.92 2.70
N ASP A 34 -10.67 8.76 2.15
CA ASP A 34 -10.36 7.97 0.96
C ASP A 34 -9.19 7.04 1.28
N PHE A 35 -9.20 5.84 0.71
CA PHE A 35 -8.13 4.85 0.88
C PHE A 35 -6.88 5.20 0.09
N VAL A 36 -7.06 5.88 -1.04
CA VAL A 36 -5.98 6.29 -1.94
C VAL A 36 -6.19 7.71 -2.43
N ASN A 37 -5.09 8.41 -2.75
CA ASN A 37 -5.20 9.71 -3.39
C ASN A 37 -5.69 9.57 -4.83
N THR A 38 -6.95 9.90 -5.06
CA THR A 38 -7.62 9.74 -6.35
C THR A 38 -7.17 10.72 -7.44
N GLN A 39 -6.37 11.74 -7.06
CA GLN A 39 -5.93 12.78 -7.98
C GLN A 39 -4.56 12.48 -8.61
N THR A 40 -3.78 11.56 -8.02
CA THR A 40 -2.40 11.30 -8.45
C THR A 40 -2.30 10.33 -9.62
N HIS A 41 -3.18 9.34 -9.68
CA HIS A 41 -3.15 8.28 -10.71
C HIS A 41 -4.55 7.89 -11.15
N ALA A 42 -4.77 7.67 -12.45
CA ALA A 42 -6.08 7.28 -12.99
C ALA A 42 -6.58 5.95 -12.41
N SER A 43 -5.67 4.99 -12.14
CA SER A 43 -5.98 3.72 -11.48
C SER A 43 -6.51 3.91 -10.06
N ASN A 44 -6.11 4.97 -9.36
CA ASN A 44 -6.57 5.24 -8.00
C ASN A 44 -8.08 5.49 -7.92
N ALA A 45 -8.66 6.18 -8.89
CA ALA A 45 -10.11 6.41 -8.91
C ALA A 45 -10.92 5.11 -9.06
N ARG A 46 -10.37 4.11 -9.77
CA ARG A 46 -10.98 2.77 -9.88
C ARG A 46 -10.81 1.97 -8.59
N LEU A 47 -9.59 1.96 -8.04
CA LEU A 47 -9.30 1.29 -6.78
C LEU A 47 -10.12 1.87 -5.63
N GLU A 48 -10.27 3.20 -5.54
CA GLU A 48 -11.07 3.83 -4.49
C GLU A 48 -12.52 3.37 -4.49
N ARG A 49 -13.13 3.24 -5.68
CA ARG A 49 -14.50 2.68 -5.79
C ARG A 49 -14.56 1.24 -5.27
N LEU A 50 -13.56 0.43 -5.61
CA LEU A 50 -13.48 -0.95 -5.16
C LEU A 50 -13.24 -1.05 -3.64
N PHE A 51 -12.37 -0.22 -3.09
CA PHE A 51 -12.16 -0.11 -1.64
C PHE A 51 -13.44 0.25 -0.91
N LYS A 52 -14.18 1.28 -1.38
CA LYS A 52 -15.45 1.68 -0.79
C LYS A 52 -16.53 0.61 -0.90
N GLN A 53 -16.54 -0.13 -2.00
CA GLN A 53 -17.43 -1.28 -2.18
C GLN A 53 -17.12 -2.39 -1.15
N TYR A 54 -15.86 -2.73 -0.94
CA TYR A 54 -15.48 -3.73 0.06
C TYR A 54 -15.68 -3.22 1.49
N ALA A 55 -15.41 -1.96 1.76
CA ALA A 55 -15.63 -1.36 3.08
C ALA A 55 -17.12 -1.27 3.47
N ALA A 56 -18.02 -1.23 2.48
CA ALA A 56 -19.47 -1.31 2.73
C ALA A 56 -19.93 -2.71 3.20
N GLN A 57 -19.06 -3.71 3.10
CA GLN A 57 -19.30 -5.09 3.54
C GLN A 57 -18.34 -5.37 4.70
N PRO A 58 -18.68 -4.98 5.94
CA PRO A 58 -17.80 -5.18 7.07
C PRO A 58 -17.57 -6.68 7.31
N GLY A 59 -16.35 -7.01 7.71
CA GLY A 59 -15.99 -8.34 8.16
C GLY A 59 -16.56 -8.65 9.55
N GLU A 60 -15.88 -9.51 10.27
CA GLU A 60 -16.25 -9.88 11.63
C GLU A 60 -16.15 -8.68 12.59
N SER A 61 -16.92 -8.70 13.68
CA SER A 61 -16.79 -7.69 14.73
C SER A 61 -16.07 -8.29 15.95
N VAL A 62 -15.25 -7.46 16.59
CA VAL A 62 -14.62 -7.77 17.87
C VAL A 62 -15.06 -6.77 18.93
N ALA A 63 -15.19 -7.22 20.17
CA ALA A 63 -15.51 -6.33 21.28
C ALA A 63 -14.24 -5.68 21.84
N VAL A 64 -14.16 -4.36 21.82
CA VAL A 64 -13.09 -3.58 22.43
C VAL A 64 -13.69 -2.65 23.46
N GLY A 65 -13.35 -2.84 24.74
CA GLY A 65 -13.94 -2.05 25.84
C GLY A 65 -15.47 -2.11 25.92
N GLY A 66 -16.09 -3.23 25.49
CA GLY A 66 -17.55 -3.42 25.45
C GLY A 66 -18.23 -2.81 24.22
N VAL A 67 -17.49 -2.20 23.30
CA VAL A 67 -17.99 -1.65 22.03
C VAL A 67 -17.67 -2.61 20.89
N ALA A 68 -18.64 -2.89 20.02
CA ALA A 68 -18.41 -3.68 18.81
C ALA A 68 -17.60 -2.86 17.79
N VAL A 69 -16.44 -3.35 17.41
CA VAL A 69 -15.57 -2.80 16.35
C VAL A 69 -15.58 -3.76 15.18
N TYR A 70 -15.92 -3.28 14.00
CA TYR A 70 -15.90 -4.08 12.79
C TYR A 70 -14.50 -4.10 12.19
N LEU A 71 -14.03 -5.31 11.88
CA LEU A 71 -12.77 -5.50 11.18
C LEU A 71 -12.99 -5.35 9.66
N PRO A 72 -11.98 -4.94 8.91
CA PRO A 72 -12.03 -5.00 7.45
C PRO A 72 -12.21 -6.46 7.00
N SER A 73 -12.99 -6.68 5.92
CA SER A 73 -13.04 -8.00 5.31
C SER A 73 -11.66 -8.39 4.77
N GLU A 74 -11.40 -9.71 4.65
CA GLU A 74 -10.12 -10.20 4.12
C GLU A 74 -9.87 -9.68 2.70
N GLN A 75 -10.92 -9.51 1.91
CA GLN A 75 -10.80 -8.97 0.56
C GLN A 75 -10.37 -7.50 0.55
N LEU A 76 -10.95 -6.68 1.44
CA LEU A 76 -10.54 -5.30 1.64
C LEU A 76 -9.08 -5.25 2.10
N ASN A 77 -8.74 -6.06 3.08
CA ASN A 77 -7.41 -6.08 3.67
C ASN A 77 -6.34 -6.54 2.67
N ALA A 78 -6.63 -7.57 1.86
CA ALA A 78 -5.74 -8.03 0.79
C ALA A 78 -5.41 -6.91 -0.20
N LEU A 79 -6.44 -6.23 -0.71
CA LEU A 79 -6.26 -5.14 -1.65
C LEU A 79 -5.54 -3.96 -1.03
N PHE A 80 -5.83 -3.64 0.25
CA PHE A 80 -5.18 -2.56 0.97
C PHE A 80 -3.69 -2.83 1.19
N LEU A 81 -3.32 -3.99 1.72
CA LEU A 81 -1.92 -4.37 1.96
C LEU A 81 -1.12 -4.36 0.67
N LEU A 82 -1.66 -4.94 -0.41
CA LEU A 82 -1.02 -4.91 -1.71
C LEU A 82 -0.82 -3.48 -2.21
N ARG A 83 -1.88 -2.67 -2.23
CA ARG A 83 -1.80 -1.28 -2.74
C ARG A 83 -0.88 -0.41 -1.90
N HIS A 84 -0.97 -0.53 -0.58
CA HIS A 84 -0.12 0.20 0.36
C HIS A 84 1.36 -0.12 0.12
N ALA A 85 1.72 -1.40 0.07
CA ALA A 85 3.08 -1.82 -0.22
C ALA A 85 3.56 -1.33 -1.60
N ALA A 86 2.71 -1.43 -2.64
CA ALA A 86 3.04 -1.03 -4.00
C ALA A 86 3.33 0.47 -4.12
N VAL A 87 2.47 1.33 -3.54
CA VAL A 87 2.65 2.79 -3.57
C VAL A 87 3.91 3.20 -2.81
N HIS A 88 4.12 2.66 -1.62
CA HIS A 88 5.32 2.96 -0.84
C HIS A 88 6.59 2.48 -1.54
N PHE A 89 6.57 1.29 -2.15
CA PHE A 89 7.70 0.79 -2.94
C PHE A 89 8.09 1.74 -4.08
N ALA A 90 7.10 2.28 -4.81
CA ALA A 90 7.34 3.22 -5.89
C ALA A 90 7.81 4.60 -5.40
N ALA A 91 7.20 5.11 -4.32
CA ALA A 91 7.41 6.48 -3.86
C ALA A 91 8.64 6.66 -2.95
N ILE A 92 8.75 5.84 -1.89
CA ILE A 92 9.73 6.08 -0.82
C ILE A 92 10.67 4.89 -0.64
N ASN A 93 10.15 3.73 -0.60
CA ASN A 93 10.59 2.36 -0.38
C ASN A 93 9.72 1.67 0.69
N ILE A 94 9.74 0.35 0.66
CA ILE A 94 9.16 -0.48 1.72
C ILE A 94 10.28 -1.19 2.47
N GLY A 95 10.06 -1.41 3.78
CA GLY A 95 10.92 -2.30 4.56
C GLY A 95 10.36 -3.72 4.56
N LEU A 96 11.14 -4.65 5.11
CA LEU A 96 10.73 -6.04 5.32
C LEU A 96 9.39 -6.18 6.04
N ARG A 97 9.02 -5.22 6.90
CA ARG A 97 7.74 -5.22 7.59
C ARG A 97 6.55 -5.37 6.64
N HIS A 98 6.53 -4.62 5.53
CA HIS A 98 5.42 -4.70 4.55
C HIS A 98 5.34 -6.09 3.90
N VAL A 99 6.49 -6.73 3.66
CA VAL A 99 6.54 -8.09 3.12
C VAL A 99 6.08 -9.11 4.16
N VAL A 100 6.49 -8.94 5.41
CA VAL A 100 6.06 -9.78 6.54
C VAL A 100 4.56 -9.62 6.79
N ASP A 101 4.03 -8.40 6.77
CA ASP A 101 2.60 -8.13 6.93
C ASP A 101 1.80 -8.86 5.84
N TRP A 102 2.27 -8.82 4.57
CA TRP A 102 1.67 -9.58 3.48
C TRP A 102 1.77 -11.09 3.69
N CYS A 103 2.95 -11.60 4.04
CA CYS A 103 3.18 -13.01 4.27
C CYS A 103 2.29 -13.59 5.38
N VAL A 104 2.24 -12.89 6.53
CA VAL A 104 1.39 -13.28 7.67
C VAL A 104 -0.09 -13.23 7.30
N PHE A 105 -0.52 -12.20 6.60
CA PHE A 105 -1.89 -12.09 6.12
C PHE A 105 -2.25 -13.29 5.23
N VAL A 106 -1.43 -13.60 4.22
CA VAL A 106 -1.67 -14.74 3.32
C VAL A 106 -1.69 -16.05 4.09
N ALA A 107 -0.73 -16.29 4.99
CA ALA A 107 -0.66 -17.51 5.78
C ALA A 107 -1.95 -17.77 6.57
N HIS A 108 -2.63 -16.72 7.04
CA HIS A 108 -3.84 -16.85 7.88
C HIS A 108 -5.15 -16.71 7.11
N CYS A 109 -5.16 -15.99 6.00
CA CYS A 109 -6.38 -15.56 5.33
C CYS A 109 -6.55 -16.08 3.90
N HIS A 110 -5.56 -16.78 3.32
CA HIS A 110 -5.58 -17.20 1.91
C HIS A 110 -6.87 -17.89 1.46
N GLY A 111 -7.45 -18.75 2.31
CA GLY A 111 -8.70 -19.47 2.02
C GLY A 111 -9.96 -18.62 2.02
N ARG A 112 -9.88 -17.35 2.44
CA ARG A 112 -11.00 -16.39 2.51
C ARG A 112 -10.84 -15.21 1.54
N VAL A 113 -9.77 -15.22 0.75
CA VAL A 113 -9.51 -14.19 -0.29
C VAL A 113 -10.01 -14.70 -1.64
N ASP A 114 -10.80 -13.89 -2.32
CA ASP A 114 -11.06 -14.09 -3.75
C ASP A 114 -9.84 -13.62 -4.56
N TRP A 115 -8.94 -14.55 -4.80
CA TRP A 115 -7.72 -14.32 -5.57
C TRP A 115 -7.99 -13.88 -7.00
N THR A 116 -9.08 -14.36 -7.62
CA THR A 116 -9.46 -13.97 -8.97
C THR A 116 -9.78 -12.48 -9.02
N ALA A 117 -10.60 -12.01 -8.08
CA ALA A 117 -10.92 -10.60 -7.95
C ALA A 117 -9.70 -9.75 -7.59
N LEU A 118 -8.83 -10.22 -6.70
CA LEU A 118 -7.60 -9.51 -6.33
C LEU A 118 -6.65 -9.35 -7.52
N TYR A 119 -6.40 -10.42 -8.27
CA TYR A 119 -5.57 -10.36 -9.49
C TYR A 119 -6.20 -9.51 -10.59
N ALA A 120 -7.52 -9.49 -10.71
CA ALA A 120 -8.21 -8.57 -11.63
C ALA A 120 -7.97 -7.11 -11.25
N ALA A 121 -8.14 -6.75 -9.97
CA ALA A 121 -7.87 -5.41 -9.46
C ALA A 121 -6.38 -5.03 -9.62
N ALA A 122 -5.46 -5.96 -9.33
CA ALA A 122 -4.03 -5.75 -9.52
C ALA A 122 -3.68 -5.50 -10.98
N ARG A 123 -4.32 -6.20 -11.92
CA ARG A 123 -4.12 -6.02 -13.37
C ARG A 123 -4.60 -4.65 -13.83
N GLU A 124 -5.79 -4.23 -13.40
CA GLU A 124 -6.33 -2.90 -13.74
C GLU A 124 -5.49 -1.75 -13.18
N ALA A 125 -4.77 -1.99 -12.09
CA ALA A 125 -3.89 -1.01 -11.46
C ALA A 125 -2.42 -1.11 -11.91
N GLY A 126 -2.06 -2.11 -12.75
CA GLY A 126 -0.69 -2.31 -13.25
C GLY A 126 0.27 -2.92 -12.25
N MET A 127 -0.22 -3.55 -11.17
CA MET A 127 0.63 -4.06 -10.07
C MET A 127 0.69 -5.59 -9.95
N VAL A 128 0.26 -6.34 -10.97
CA VAL A 128 0.31 -7.83 -10.96
C VAL A 128 1.72 -8.33 -10.74
N ARG A 129 2.69 -7.84 -11.51
CA ARG A 129 4.09 -8.29 -11.39
C ARG A 129 4.69 -7.98 -10.02
N PHE A 130 4.26 -6.89 -9.38
CA PHE A 130 4.67 -6.58 -8.01
C PHE A 130 4.04 -7.56 -7.02
N LEU A 131 2.76 -7.92 -7.18
CA LEU A 131 2.08 -8.95 -6.38
C LEU A 131 2.80 -10.30 -6.50
N ASP A 132 3.15 -10.70 -7.74
CA ASP A 132 3.88 -11.95 -7.98
C ASP A 132 5.25 -11.94 -7.31
N CYS A 133 5.99 -10.83 -7.35
CA CYS A 133 7.25 -10.67 -6.64
C CYS A 133 7.08 -10.77 -5.10
N LEU A 134 6.04 -10.17 -4.52
CA LEU A 134 5.76 -10.30 -3.09
C LEU A 134 5.48 -11.75 -2.71
N ASN A 135 4.66 -12.44 -3.50
CA ASN A 135 4.35 -13.85 -3.29
C ASN A 135 5.60 -14.73 -3.37
N ALA A 136 6.45 -14.50 -4.38
CA ALA A 136 7.72 -15.20 -4.54
C ALA A 136 8.66 -15.01 -3.34
N VAL A 137 8.83 -13.76 -2.90
CA VAL A 137 9.66 -13.44 -1.73
C VAL A 137 9.12 -14.10 -0.46
N CYS A 138 7.80 -14.14 -0.26
CA CYS A 138 7.20 -14.80 0.88
C CYS A 138 7.45 -16.31 0.89
N ILE A 139 7.38 -16.97 -0.27
CA ILE A 139 7.67 -18.41 -0.39
C ILE A 139 9.16 -18.68 -0.18
N ASP A 140 10.02 -17.97 -0.91
CA ASP A 140 11.42 -18.32 -1.00
C ASP A 140 12.23 -17.93 0.24
N TYR A 141 11.80 -16.88 0.97
CA TYR A 141 12.58 -16.31 2.09
C TYR A 141 11.85 -16.28 3.43
N LEU A 142 10.51 -16.31 3.45
CA LEU A 142 9.74 -16.23 4.69
C LEU A 142 9.00 -17.54 5.03
N GLY A 143 9.16 -18.58 4.21
CA GLY A 143 8.59 -19.90 4.48
C GLY A 143 7.07 -19.99 4.30
N LEU A 144 6.48 -19.12 3.47
CA LEU A 144 5.07 -19.24 3.11
C LEU A 144 4.86 -20.51 2.31
N ASP A 145 3.86 -21.29 2.69
CA ASP A 145 3.51 -22.51 1.97
C ASP A 145 2.94 -22.17 0.57
N ALA A 146 3.59 -22.64 -0.50
CA ALA A 146 3.22 -22.35 -1.88
C ALA A 146 1.76 -22.66 -2.22
N PRO A 147 1.15 -23.77 -1.75
CA PRO A 147 -0.28 -24.06 -1.91
C PRO A 147 -1.24 -23.02 -1.31
N SER A 148 -0.77 -22.13 -0.46
CA SER A 148 -1.57 -21.01 0.06
C SER A 148 -1.86 -19.93 -0.99
N LEU A 149 -1.23 -19.99 -2.15
CA LEU A 149 -1.36 -19.01 -3.22
C LEU A 149 -1.87 -19.67 -4.52
N PRO A 150 -2.61 -18.92 -5.36
CA PRO A 150 -2.87 -19.38 -6.73
C PRO A 150 -1.56 -19.44 -7.53
N ALA A 151 -1.58 -20.15 -8.65
CA ALA A 151 -0.47 -20.12 -9.60
C ALA A 151 -0.23 -18.69 -10.10
N PHE A 152 1.03 -18.25 -10.12
CA PHE A 152 1.46 -16.93 -10.56
C PHE A 152 2.75 -17.01 -11.38
N GLU A 153 3.07 -15.92 -12.09
CA GLU A 153 4.28 -15.89 -12.94
C GLU A 153 5.53 -15.63 -12.09
N ARG A 154 6.59 -16.38 -12.36
CA ARG A 154 7.92 -16.22 -11.74
C ARG A 154 8.86 -15.49 -12.70
N ASP A 155 9.51 -14.45 -12.16
CA ASP A 155 10.56 -13.69 -12.86
C ASP A 155 11.74 -13.49 -11.88
N ALA A 156 12.65 -14.44 -11.87
CA ALA A 156 13.74 -14.50 -10.90
C ALA A 156 14.63 -13.23 -10.90
N GLU A 157 14.81 -12.58 -12.05
CA GLU A 157 15.59 -11.34 -12.13
C GLU A 157 14.83 -10.17 -11.48
N LEU A 158 13.53 -10.05 -11.76
CA LEU A 158 12.68 -9.03 -11.16
C LEU A 158 12.49 -9.26 -9.67
N GLU A 159 12.22 -10.49 -9.25
CA GLU A 159 12.07 -10.91 -7.86
C GLU A 159 13.30 -10.54 -7.04
N LYS A 160 14.50 -10.91 -7.56
CA LYS A 160 15.76 -10.52 -6.94
C LYS A 160 15.92 -9.00 -6.86
N ARG A 161 15.61 -8.29 -7.93
CA ARG A 161 15.73 -6.83 -7.98
C ARG A 161 14.78 -6.14 -6.99
N VAL A 162 13.56 -6.64 -6.84
CA VAL A 162 12.59 -6.14 -5.83
C VAL A 162 13.11 -6.40 -4.44
N LEU A 163 13.61 -7.60 -4.16
CA LEU A 163 14.17 -7.96 -2.85
C LEU A 163 15.41 -7.12 -2.51
N ASP A 164 16.35 -6.97 -3.44
CA ASP A 164 17.55 -6.16 -3.25
C ASP A 164 17.18 -4.70 -2.91
N GLU A 165 16.18 -4.14 -3.59
CA GLU A 165 15.71 -2.76 -3.33
C GLU A 165 15.01 -2.63 -1.96
N ILE A 166 14.29 -3.65 -1.50
CA ILE A 166 13.68 -3.69 -0.17
C ILE A 166 14.74 -3.74 0.92
N LEU A 167 15.77 -4.56 0.73
CA LEU A 167 16.84 -4.76 1.71
C LEU A 167 17.86 -3.63 1.73
N SER A 168 18.12 -3.02 0.57
CA SER A 168 19.13 -1.98 0.41
C SER A 168 18.64 -0.92 -0.58
N PRO A 169 17.77 0.00 -0.13
CA PRO A 169 17.19 1.02 -1.00
C PRO A 169 18.26 1.92 -1.63
N ALA A 170 18.12 2.20 -2.93
CA ALA A 170 19.04 3.04 -3.69
C ALA A 170 19.08 4.51 -3.23
N PHE A 171 18.05 4.95 -2.50
CA PHE A 171 17.96 6.30 -1.93
C PHE A 171 17.50 6.26 -0.47
N SER A 172 18.21 7.03 0.37
CA SER A 172 17.75 7.38 1.71
C SER A 172 16.73 8.53 1.64
N ASP A 173 15.93 8.72 2.70
CA ASP A 173 14.96 9.81 2.79
C ASP A 173 15.59 11.18 3.05
N GLU A 174 16.91 11.24 3.22
CA GLU A 174 17.63 12.49 3.45
C GLU A 174 17.59 13.38 2.19
N ARG A 175 16.90 14.51 2.30
CA ARG A 175 16.84 15.51 1.23
C ARG A 175 18.03 16.45 1.38
N PRO A 176 18.79 16.68 0.29
CA PRO A 176 19.88 17.67 0.33
C PRO A 176 19.31 19.09 0.47
N GLU A 177 20.03 19.96 1.14
CA GLU A 177 19.71 21.38 1.23
C GLU A 177 20.12 22.15 -0.03
N GLY A 178 19.36 23.18 -0.37
CA GLY A 178 19.61 24.06 -1.50
C GLY A 178 18.89 23.67 -2.80
N LEU A 179 18.29 24.65 -3.48
CA LEU A 179 17.38 24.47 -4.62
C LEU A 179 17.96 23.59 -5.74
N LEU A 180 19.17 23.87 -6.20
CA LEU A 180 19.81 23.12 -7.30
C LEU A 180 20.12 21.68 -6.90
N ARG A 181 20.52 21.46 -5.65
CA ARG A 181 20.77 20.10 -5.12
C ARG A 181 19.48 19.31 -5.02
N VAL A 182 18.40 19.94 -4.56
CA VAL A 182 17.06 19.32 -4.49
C VAL A 182 16.56 18.94 -5.89
N VAL A 183 16.66 19.82 -6.87
CA VAL A 183 16.25 19.54 -8.26
C VAL A 183 17.04 18.37 -8.83
N ARG A 184 18.37 18.40 -8.68
CA ARG A 184 19.24 17.29 -9.14
C ARG A 184 18.93 15.96 -8.43
N PHE A 185 18.68 16.01 -7.12
CA PHE A 185 18.29 14.85 -6.32
C PHE A 185 16.97 14.27 -6.81
N LYS A 186 15.93 15.10 -7.00
CA LYS A 186 14.63 14.67 -7.53
C LYS A 186 14.75 14.06 -8.92
N ALA A 187 15.49 14.69 -9.83
CA ALA A 187 15.70 14.17 -11.18
C ALA A 187 16.41 12.81 -11.17
N ARG A 188 17.47 12.66 -10.36
CA ARG A 188 18.18 11.41 -10.20
C ARG A 188 17.28 10.33 -9.59
N ARG A 189 16.54 10.66 -8.53
CA ARG A 189 15.60 9.75 -7.86
C ARG A 189 14.54 9.26 -8.83
N TRP A 190 13.92 10.18 -9.59
CA TRP A 190 12.94 9.83 -10.62
C TRP A 190 13.54 8.89 -11.67
N TRP A 191 14.70 9.21 -12.21
CA TRP A 191 15.36 8.38 -13.23
C TRP A 191 15.66 6.96 -12.72
N THR A 192 16.17 6.87 -11.50
CA THR A 192 16.51 5.57 -10.89
C THR A 192 15.27 4.77 -10.52
N ASN A 193 14.21 5.42 -10.03
CA ASN A 193 13.01 4.72 -9.54
C ASN A 193 11.92 4.52 -10.62
N ARG A 194 12.09 5.01 -11.84
CA ARG A 194 11.09 4.87 -12.91
C ARG A 194 10.66 3.42 -13.19
N TRP A 195 11.53 2.44 -12.95
CA TRP A 195 11.19 1.04 -13.10
C TRP A 195 10.19 0.56 -12.04
N LYS A 196 10.28 1.08 -10.82
CA LYS A 196 9.33 0.82 -9.75
C LYS A 196 7.94 1.36 -10.12
N HIS A 197 7.87 2.58 -10.66
CA HIS A 197 6.61 3.14 -11.15
C HIS A 197 5.99 2.27 -12.23
N ARG A 198 6.77 1.78 -13.19
CA ARG A 198 6.28 0.87 -14.23
C ARG A 198 5.83 -0.50 -13.69
N LEU A 199 6.34 -0.89 -12.54
CA LEU A 199 5.99 -2.15 -11.89
C LEU A 199 4.67 -2.05 -11.11
N VAL A 200 4.27 -0.83 -10.72
CA VAL A 200 3.21 -0.58 -9.75
C VAL A 200 2.02 0.18 -10.35
N PHE A 201 2.24 0.91 -11.44
CA PHE A 201 1.21 1.72 -12.10
C PHE A 201 1.11 1.37 -13.57
N ASP A 202 -0.13 1.33 -14.08
CA ASP A 202 -0.44 1.11 -15.50
C ASP A 202 -0.29 2.41 -16.35
N GLU A 203 0.33 3.42 -15.82
CA GLU A 203 0.42 4.73 -16.45
C GLU A 203 1.81 4.95 -17.05
N GLY A 204 1.83 5.67 -18.18
CA GLY A 204 3.08 6.13 -18.76
C GLY A 204 3.84 7.06 -17.78
N LEU A 205 5.16 7.13 -17.93
CA LEU A 205 6.05 7.91 -17.06
C LEU A 205 5.71 9.41 -16.92
N ALA A 206 4.85 9.94 -17.79
CA ALA A 206 4.40 11.34 -17.72
C ALA A 206 3.44 11.62 -16.55
N GLY A 207 2.75 10.60 -16.03
CA GLY A 207 1.90 10.72 -14.83
C GLY A 207 2.64 10.60 -13.49
N ALA A 208 3.95 10.35 -13.54
CA ALA A 208 4.79 10.14 -12.36
C ALA A 208 5.48 11.43 -11.82
N PHE A 209 5.06 12.63 -12.31
CA PHE A 209 5.56 13.93 -11.87
C PHE A 209 4.60 14.67 -10.96
#